data_9ee37da71216d46d387f7fa53af57f1f
#
_entry.id   9ee37da71216d46d387f7fa53af57f1f
#
_cell.length_a   1.000
_cell.length_b   1.000
_cell.length_c   1.000
_cell.angle_alpha   90.00
_cell.angle_beta   90.00
_cell.angle_gamma   90.00
#
_symmetry.space_group_name_H-M   'P 1'
#
loop_
_entity.id
_entity.type
_entity.pdbx_description
1 polymer ?
#
loop_
_entity_poly.entity_id
_entity_poly.type
_entity_poly.pdbx_seq_one_letter_code
_entity_poly.pdbx_strand_id
1 'polypeptide(L)'
;IMKVLVINCGSSSLKYQVLDMTNESLLCKGLVERIGMEGSVITHEKTDCEKFQLIVPMDDHKDAISHVLMAIQDADHGVVKDMSEIGAVGHRVVHAGEKFAHSVLIDDAVIKALEDCIELAPLHNPPNLLGIAACQELMPDTPMVGVFDTAFHQTMPPESYIYALPYEYYEKYGVRRYGFHGTSHKYVAERASDLLNVN
;
A
#
# COMPACT_ATOMS: atom_id res chain seq x y z
N ILE A 1 -21.04 8.45 2.80
CA ILE A 1 -20.05 7.72 3.63
C ILE A 1 -19.01 7.17 2.66
N MET A 2 -17.77 7.58 2.80
CA MET A 2 -16.67 7.11 1.95
C MET A 2 -15.92 5.99 2.67
N LYS A 3 -15.95 4.78 2.13
CA LYS A 3 -15.09 3.69 2.57
C LYS A 3 -13.86 3.62 1.70
N VAL A 4 -12.70 3.35 2.31
CA VAL A 4 -11.42 3.22 1.61
C VAL A 4 -10.85 1.84 1.87
N LEU A 5 -10.46 1.17 0.79
CA LEU A 5 -9.68 -0.07 0.86
C LEU A 5 -8.20 0.28 0.83
N VAL A 6 -7.45 -0.16 1.82
CA VAL A 6 -5.98 0.02 1.89
C VAL A 6 -5.31 -1.30 1.61
N ILE A 7 -4.34 -1.30 0.71
CA ILE A 7 -3.62 -2.49 0.26
C ILE A 7 -2.10 -2.30 0.42
N ASN A 8 -1.45 -3.33 0.91
CA ASN A 8 0.00 -3.45 1.00
C ASN A 8 0.43 -4.82 0.46
N CYS A 9 0.96 -4.83 -0.76
CA CYS A 9 1.43 -6.04 -1.44
C CYS A 9 2.91 -6.29 -1.19
N GLY A 10 3.23 -7.46 -0.65
CA GLY A 10 4.56 -8.05 -0.64
C GLY A 10 4.72 -9.09 -1.75
N SER A 11 5.89 -9.72 -1.85
CA SER A 11 6.21 -10.71 -2.90
C SER A 11 5.29 -11.93 -2.88
N SER A 12 4.92 -12.43 -1.70
CA SER A 12 4.07 -13.61 -1.51
C SER A 12 2.95 -13.39 -0.50
N SER A 13 2.67 -12.14 -0.15
CA SER A 13 1.64 -11.78 0.83
C SER A 13 0.97 -10.47 0.48
N LEU A 14 -0.22 -10.26 1.02
CA LEU A 14 -0.99 -9.04 0.88
C LEU A 14 -1.71 -8.76 2.19
N LYS A 15 -1.56 -7.54 2.71
CA LYS A 15 -2.34 -7.04 3.85
C LYS A 15 -3.35 -6.02 3.35
N TYR A 16 -4.55 -6.04 3.95
CA TYR A 16 -5.57 -5.06 3.61
C TYR A 16 -6.37 -4.63 4.83
N GLN A 17 -6.99 -3.45 4.69
CA GLN A 17 -7.93 -2.89 5.63
C GLN A 17 -9.04 -2.17 4.88
N VAL A 18 -10.25 -2.15 5.42
CA VAL A 18 -11.32 -1.26 4.99
C VAL A 18 -11.62 -0.29 6.12
N LEU A 19 -11.60 0.99 5.82
CA LEU A 19 -11.82 2.09 6.75
C LEU A 19 -13.07 2.88 6.36
N ASP A 20 -13.88 3.26 7.33
CA ASP A 20 -14.90 4.30 7.17
C ASP A 20 -14.26 5.65 7.41
N MET A 21 -14.13 6.45 6.34
CA MET A 21 -13.47 7.76 6.41
C MET A 21 -14.35 8.86 7.01
N THR A 22 -15.57 8.54 7.42
CA THR A 22 -16.41 9.48 8.17
C THR A 22 -15.86 9.74 9.58
N ASN A 23 -15.27 8.71 10.18
CA ASN A 23 -14.75 8.71 11.55
C ASN A 23 -13.41 7.98 11.69
N GLU A 24 -12.80 7.59 10.58
CA GLU A 24 -11.53 6.84 10.49
C GLU A 24 -11.56 5.48 11.22
N SER A 25 -12.76 4.88 11.35
CA SER A 25 -12.90 3.59 12.01
C SER A 25 -12.51 2.43 11.10
N LEU A 26 -11.84 1.44 11.69
CA LEU A 26 -11.52 0.19 11.03
C LEU A 26 -12.80 -0.68 10.95
N LEU A 27 -13.21 -1.06 9.73
CA LEU A 27 -14.35 -1.95 9.51
C LEU A 27 -13.92 -3.42 9.42
N CYS A 28 -12.83 -3.69 8.73
CA CYS A 28 -12.20 -5.01 8.68
C CYS A 28 -10.72 -4.91 8.30
N LYS A 29 -10.00 -5.98 8.55
CA LYS A 29 -8.62 -6.20 8.13
C LYS A 29 -8.43 -7.63 7.69
N GLY A 30 -7.36 -7.87 6.94
CA GLY A 30 -7.01 -9.23 6.55
C GLY A 30 -5.59 -9.37 6.05
N LEU A 31 -5.21 -10.62 5.88
CA LEU A 31 -3.91 -11.05 5.44
C LEU A 31 -4.08 -12.20 4.46
N VAL A 32 -3.48 -12.08 3.29
CA VAL A 32 -3.29 -13.19 2.36
C VAL A 32 -1.83 -13.61 2.43
N GLU A 33 -1.60 -14.91 2.55
CA GLU A 33 -0.26 -15.50 2.66
C GLU A 33 -0.07 -16.60 1.64
N ARG A 34 1.20 -16.85 1.27
CA ARG A 34 1.62 -17.92 0.35
C ARG A 34 1.02 -17.76 -1.06
N ILE A 35 0.90 -16.51 -1.53
CA ILE A 35 0.47 -16.22 -2.92
C ILE A 35 1.47 -16.87 -3.89
N GLY A 36 0.97 -17.62 -4.89
CA GLY A 36 1.77 -18.36 -5.84
C GLY A 36 2.41 -19.64 -5.27
N MET A 37 1.94 -20.11 -4.11
CA MET A 37 2.48 -21.27 -3.40
C MET A 37 1.36 -22.22 -2.98
N GLU A 38 1.70 -23.48 -2.74
CA GLU A 38 0.74 -24.43 -2.18
C GLU A 38 0.29 -24.00 -0.77
N GLY A 39 -1.01 -24.11 -0.50
CA GLY A 39 -1.60 -23.76 0.78
C GLY A 39 -1.76 -22.25 0.98
N SER A 40 -2.01 -21.51 -0.09
CA SER A 40 -2.41 -20.10 -0.01
C SER A 40 -3.61 -19.95 0.91
N VAL A 41 -3.61 -18.91 1.74
CA VAL A 41 -4.65 -18.70 2.75
C VAL A 41 -4.99 -17.22 2.87
N ILE A 42 -6.27 -16.93 2.97
CA ILE A 42 -6.78 -15.62 3.38
C ILE A 42 -7.32 -15.70 4.79
N THR A 43 -6.85 -14.82 5.65
CA THR A 43 -7.39 -14.59 7.00
C THR A 43 -8.10 -13.24 7.00
N HIS A 44 -9.40 -13.24 7.26
CA HIS A 44 -10.23 -12.04 7.29
C HIS A 44 -10.80 -11.84 8.70
N GLU A 45 -10.82 -10.60 9.17
CA GLU A 45 -11.31 -10.22 10.49
C GLU A 45 -12.17 -8.94 10.36
N LYS A 46 -13.48 -9.10 10.49
CA LYS A 46 -14.37 -7.97 10.66
C LYS A 46 -14.23 -7.45 12.09
N THR A 47 -14.28 -6.14 12.28
CA THR A 47 -14.14 -5.52 13.61
C THR A 47 -15.16 -6.10 14.59
N ASP A 48 -14.69 -6.46 15.78
CA ASP A 48 -15.46 -7.10 16.86
C ASP A 48 -16.03 -8.49 16.52
N CYS A 49 -15.50 -9.15 15.50
CA CYS A 49 -15.88 -10.52 15.13
C CYS A 49 -14.67 -11.46 15.18
N GLU A 50 -14.97 -12.76 15.19
CA GLU A 50 -13.93 -13.80 15.09
C GLU A 50 -13.28 -13.80 13.70
N LYS A 51 -12.02 -14.25 13.66
CA LYS A 51 -11.29 -14.40 12.41
C LYS A 51 -11.87 -15.53 11.57
N PHE A 52 -12.05 -15.26 10.30
CA PHE A 52 -12.39 -16.24 9.29
C PHE A 52 -11.17 -16.57 8.45
N GLN A 53 -10.95 -17.86 8.18
CA GLN A 53 -9.86 -18.32 7.31
C GLN A 53 -10.38 -19.19 6.19
N LEU A 54 -9.86 -18.96 4.99
CA LEU A 54 -10.12 -19.79 3.82
C LEU A 54 -8.79 -20.18 3.17
N ILE A 55 -8.54 -21.49 3.06
CA ILE A 55 -7.42 -22.04 2.32
C ILE A 55 -7.94 -22.32 0.91
N VAL A 56 -7.40 -21.62 -0.07
CA VAL A 56 -7.81 -21.71 -1.48
C VAL A 56 -6.61 -21.35 -2.36
N PRO A 57 -6.42 -22.02 -3.52
CA PRO A 57 -5.36 -21.66 -4.44
C PRO A 57 -5.46 -20.20 -4.86
N MET A 58 -4.35 -19.49 -4.78
CA MET A 58 -4.18 -18.13 -5.28
C MET A 58 -2.84 -18.07 -6.00
N ASP A 59 -2.88 -18.17 -7.32
CA ASP A 59 -1.69 -18.35 -8.15
C ASP A 59 -0.89 -17.04 -8.29
N ASP A 60 -1.57 -15.90 -8.16
CA ASP A 60 -0.95 -14.59 -8.26
C ASP A 60 -1.67 -13.52 -7.38
N HIS A 61 -1.19 -12.29 -7.46
CA HIS A 61 -1.77 -11.16 -6.71
C HIS A 61 -3.20 -10.79 -7.18
N LYS A 62 -3.55 -11.08 -8.42
CA LYS A 62 -4.90 -10.85 -8.95
C LYS A 62 -5.90 -11.80 -8.29
N ASP A 63 -5.55 -13.08 -8.18
CA ASP A 63 -6.35 -14.06 -7.46
C ASP A 63 -6.49 -13.66 -5.98
N ALA A 64 -5.40 -13.25 -5.35
CA ALA A 64 -5.40 -12.79 -3.96
C ALA A 64 -6.34 -11.60 -3.76
N ILE A 65 -6.29 -10.58 -4.62
CA ILE A 65 -7.17 -9.41 -4.55
C ILE A 65 -8.62 -9.79 -4.84
N SER A 66 -8.88 -10.70 -5.78
CA SER A 66 -10.23 -11.22 -6.04
C SER A 66 -10.82 -11.82 -4.76
N HIS A 67 -10.06 -12.63 -4.03
CA HIS A 67 -10.51 -13.19 -2.75
C HIS A 67 -10.69 -12.13 -1.66
N VAL A 68 -9.86 -11.10 -1.63
CA VAL A 68 -10.07 -9.94 -0.74
C VAL A 68 -11.41 -9.26 -1.03
N LEU A 69 -11.71 -8.98 -2.32
CA LEU A 69 -12.97 -8.35 -2.72
C LEU A 69 -14.19 -9.24 -2.40
N MET A 70 -14.05 -10.55 -2.53
CA MET A 70 -15.08 -11.49 -2.10
C MET A 70 -15.28 -11.46 -0.57
N ALA A 71 -14.21 -11.47 0.20
CA ALA A 71 -14.26 -11.45 1.66
C ALA A 71 -14.89 -10.17 2.22
N ILE A 72 -14.58 -9.01 1.66
CA ILE A 72 -15.17 -7.73 2.11
C ILE A 72 -16.64 -7.57 1.73
N GLN A 73 -17.15 -8.37 0.78
CA GLN A 73 -18.55 -8.42 0.34
C GLN A 73 -19.32 -9.64 0.89
N ASP A 74 -18.66 -10.52 1.62
CA ASP A 74 -19.28 -11.74 2.15
C ASP A 74 -20.52 -11.41 3.00
N ALA A 75 -21.54 -12.27 2.94
CA ALA A 75 -22.82 -12.02 3.61
C ALA A 75 -22.69 -11.98 5.13
N ASP A 76 -21.81 -12.79 5.71
CA ASP A 76 -21.63 -12.94 7.16
C ASP A 76 -20.44 -12.13 7.69
N HIS A 77 -19.35 -12.12 6.93
CA HIS A 77 -18.07 -11.54 7.34
C HIS A 77 -17.74 -10.20 6.67
N GLY A 78 -18.50 -9.80 5.65
CA GLY A 78 -18.23 -8.59 4.87
C GLY A 78 -18.63 -7.29 5.56
N VAL A 79 -18.16 -6.19 4.98
CA VAL A 79 -18.38 -4.82 5.48
C VAL A 79 -18.95 -3.89 4.40
N VAL A 80 -19.06 -4.38 3.17
CA VAL A 80 -19.72 -3.69 2.05
C VAL A 80 -20.72 -4.64 1.38
N LYS A 81 -21.80 -4.11 0.85
CA LYS A 81 -22.79 -4.88 0.08
C LYS A 81 -22.48 -4.88 -1.40
N ASP A 82 -21.86 -3.80 -1.86
CA ASP A 82 -21.49 -3.57 -3.25
C ASP A 82 -20.17 -2.82 -3.31
N MET A 83 -19.37 -3.11 -4.33
CA MET A 83 -18.05 -2.48 -4.52
C MET A 83 -18.12 -0.98 -4.77
N SER A 84 -19.25 -0.44 -5.21
CA SER A 84 -19.47 1.00 -5.33
C SER A 84 -19.41 1.77 -3.99
N GLU A 85 -19.49 1.06 -2.86
CA GLU A 85 -19.27 1.65 -1.55
C GLU A 85 -17.79 1.97 -1.27
N ILE A 86 -16.86 1.35 -2.01
CA ILE A 86 -15.43 1.66 -1.94
C ILE A 86 -15.14 2.86 -2.83
N GLY A 87 -14.93 4.01 -2.21
CA GLY A 87 -14.71 5.28 -2.91
C GLY A 87 -13.28 5.49 -3.40
N ALA A 88 -12.30 4.76 -2.85
CA ALA A 88 -10.90 4.79 -3.30
C ALA A 88 -10.14 3.56 -2.78
N VAL A 89 -9.03 3.24 -3.46
CA VAL A 89 -8.04 2.27 -2.97
C VAL A 89 -6.72 2.99 -2.70
N GLY A 90 -6.22 2.86 -1.47
CA GLY A 90 -4.90 3.33 -1.08
C GLY A 90 -3.86 2.22 -1.19
N HIS A 91 -2.81 2.44 -1.96
CA HIS A 91 -1.70 1.51 -2.11
C HIS A 91 -0.48 2.03 -1.36
N ARG A 92 0.03 1.25 -0.40
CA ARG A 92 1.38 1.47 0.08
C ARG A 92 2.35 1.08 -1.02
N VAL A 93 3.18 2.03 -1.44
CA VAL A 93 4.26 1.82 -2.41
C VAL A 93 5.58 2.23 -1.79
N VAL A 94 6.66 1.51 -2.11
CA VAL A 94 7.90 1.71 -1.36
C VAL A 94 8.73 2.83 -1.94
N HIS A 95 9.03 2.80 -3.25
CA HIS A 95 10.04 3.68 -3.80
C HIS A 95 9.57 4.39 -5.08
N ALA A 96 9.63 5.70 -5.07
CA ALA A 96 9.40 6.54 -6.25
C ALA A 96 10.57 7.52 -6.50
N GLY A 97 11.75 7.20 -5.99
CA GLY A 97 12.90 8.09 -6.09
C GLY A 97 12.64 9.43 -5.41
N GLU A 98 12.97 10.51 -6.11
CA GLU A 98 12.73 11.90 -5.69
C GLU A 98 11.46 12.50 -6.31
N LYS A 99 10.67 11.70 -7.07
CA LYS A 99 9.58 12.21 -7.92
C LYS A 99 8.35 12.66 -7.13
N PHE A 100 8.06 12.03 -5.99
CA PHE A 100 6.85 12.32 -5.21
C PHE A 100 7.18 12.57 -3.75
N ALA A 101 6.73 13.71 -3.24
CA ALA A 101 6.89 14.13 -1.84
C ALA A 101 5.60 14.01 -1.02
N HIS A 102 4.52 13.49 -1.62
CA HIS A 102 3.20 13.29 -0.99
C HIS A 102 2.43 12.21 -1.73
N SER A 103 1.27 11.82 -1.19
CA SER A 103 0.36 10.87 -1.84
C SER A 103 -0.21 11.44 -3.14
N VAL A 104 -0.35 10.60 -4.16
CA VAL A 104 -0.83 11.00 -5.49
C VAL A 104 -1.85 10.02 -6.04
N LEU A 105 -2.73 10.49 -6.92
CA LEU A 105 -3.53 9.61 -7.77
C LEU A 105 -2.60 8.85 -8.71
N ILE A 106 -2.82 7.54 -8.83
CA ILE A 106 -2.02 6.68 -9.69
C ILE A 106 -2.53 6.81 -11.13
N ASP A 107 -1.66 7.32 -11.97
CA ASP A 107 -1.81 7.39 -13.41
C ASP A 107 -0.60 6.72 -14.10
N ASP A 108 -0.55 6.75 -15.42
CA ASP A 108 0.55 6.16 -16.19
C ASP A 108 1.92 6.75 -15.84
N ALA A 109 1.98 8.03 -15.46
CA ALA A 109 3.23 8.69 -15.07
C ALA A 109 3.72 8.16 -13.70
N VAL A 110 2.80 7.88 -12.78
CA VAL A 110 3.12 7.26 -11.48
C VAL A 110 3.58 5.82 -11.68
N ILE A 111 2.88 5.03 -12.51
CA ILE A 111 3.29 3.66 -12.86
C ILE A 111 4.72 3.67 -13.42
N LYS A 112 4.98 4.52 -14.41
CA LYS A 112 6.31 4.66 -15.01
C LYS A 112 7.39 5.03 -13.98
N ALA A 113 7.08 5.92 -13.06
CA ALA A 113 8.00 6.29 -11.97
C ALA A 113 8.33 5.12 -11.03
N LEU A 114 7.34 4.26 -10.74
CA LEU A 114 7.55 3.05 -9.94
C LEU A 114 8.39 2.01 -10.67
N GLU A 115 8.16 1.84 -11.99
CA GLU A 115 8.97 0.97 -12.85
C GLU A 115 10.42 1.42 -12.90
N ASP A 116 10.67 2.72 -13.10
CA ASP A 116 12.01 3.32 -13.14
C ASP A 116 12.78 3.12 -11.81
N CYS A 117 12.08 2.90 -10.70
CA CYS A 117 12.67 2.67 -9.38
C CYS A 117 12.82 1.19 -9.01
N ILE A 118 12.54 0.24 -9.91
CA ILE A 118 12.68 -1.20 -9.61
C ILE A 118 14.11 -1.55 -9.21
N GLU A 119 15.12 -0.98 -9.86
CA GLU A 119 16.52 -1.22 -9.52
C GLU A 119 16.89 -0.75 -8.11
N LEU A 120 16.22 0.31 -7.60
CA LEU A 120 16.40 0.82 -6.23
C LEU A 120 15.65 -0.01 -5.19
N ALA A 121 14.57 -0.67 -5.57
CA ALA A 121 13.72 -1.47 -4.68
C ALA A 121 13.22 -2.76 -5.35
N PRO A 122 14.12 -3.69 -5.75
CA PRO A 122 13.78 -4.84 -6.57
C PRO A 122 12.87 -5.86 -5.87
N LEU A 123 12.83 -5.85 -4.54
CA LEU A 123 11.99 -6.76 -3.74
C LEU A 123 10.62 -6.19 -3.42
N HIS A 124 10.40 -4.88 -3.63
CA HIS A 124 9.20 -4.17 -3.18
C HIS A 124 8.38 -3.59 -4.33
N ASN A 125 9.02 -2.86 -5.25
CA ASN A 125 8.27 -2.21 -6.34
C ASN A 125 7.55 -3.19 -7.27
N PRO A 126 8.14 -4.33 -7.70
CA PRO A 126 7.40 -5.26 -8.55
C PRO A 126 6.11 -5.79 -7.93
N PRO A 127 6.06 -6.30 -6.68
CA PRO A 127 4.79 -6.71 -6.06
C PRO A 127 3.83 -5.53 -5.83
N ASN A 128 4.30 -4.31 -5.58
CA ASN A 128 3.44 -3.14 -5.51
C ASN A 128 2.75 -2.87 -6.85
N LEU A 129 3.49 -2.92 -7.97
CA LEU A 129 2.94 -2.75 -9.31
C LEU A 129 1.94 -3.85 -9.66
N LEU A 130 2.20 -5.12 -9.31
CA LEU A 130 1.25 -6.22 -9.49
C LEU A 130 -0.05 -5.97 -8.74
N GLY A 131 0.02 -5.50 -7.50
CA GLY A 131 -1.16 -5.16 -6.70
C GLY A 131 -1.97 -4.01 -7.29
N ILE A 132 -1.31 -2.97 -7.80
CA ILE A 132 -1.96 -1.83 -8.47
C ILE A 132 -2.66 -2.31 -9.74
N ALA A 133 -1.95 -3.05 -10.61
CA ALA A 133 -2.50 -3.55 -11.87
C ALA A 133 -3.73 -4.45 -11.65
N ALA A 134 -3.67 -5.34 -10.65
CA ALA A 134 -4.80 -6.20 -10.30
C ALA A 134 -6.01 -5.39 -9.81
N CYS A 135 -5.78 -4.37 -8.97
CA CYS A 135 -6.87 -3.49 -8.52
C CYS A 135 -7.46 -2.68 -9.66
N GLN A 136 -6.65 -2.15 -10.57
CA GLN A 136 -7.15 -1.42 -11.75
C GLN A 136 -8.00 -2.30 -12.66
N GLU A 137 -7.63 -3.57 -12.83
CA GLU A 137 -8.40 -4.52 -13.65
C GLU A 137 -9.72 -4.90 -12.99
N LEU A 138 -9.72 -5.16 -11.67
CA LEU A 138 -10.90 -5.61 -10.92
C LEU A 138 -11.83 -4.46 -10.50
N MET A 139 -11.32 -3.24 -10.42
CA MET A 139 -12.03 -2.04 -9.98
C MET A 139 -11.70 -0.84 -10.90
N PRO A 140 -12.01 -0.90 -12.20
CA PRO A 140 -11.54 0.08 -13.18
C PRO A 140 -12.05 1.50 -12.93
N ASP A 141 -13.20 1.65 -12.29
CA ASP A 141 -13.83 2.95 -12.00
C ASP A 141 -13.45 3.51 -10.62
N THR A 142 -12.68 2.77 -9.82
CA THR A 142 -12.31 3.19 -8.47
C THR A 142 -10.96 3.92 -8.50
N PRO A 143 -10.87 5.15 -7.97
CA PRO A 143 -9.60 5.88 -7.88
C PRO A 143 -8.55 5.12 -7.07
N MET A 144 -7.32 5.06 -7.58
CA MET A 144 -6.17 4.45 -6.92
C MET A 144 -5.22 5.56 -6.43
N VAL A 145 -4.76 5.46 -5.19
CA VAL A 145 -3.86 6.44 -4.57
C VAL A 145 -2.58 5.74 -4.13
N GLY A 146 -1.44 6.25 -4.55
CA GLY A 146 -0.13 5.81 -4.10
C GLY A 146 0.34 6.59 -2.88
N VAL A 147 0.76 5.87 -1.84
CA VAL A 147 1.33 6.42 -0.61
C VAL A 147 2.75 5.88 -0.46
N PHE A 148 3.75 6.77 -0.58
CA PHE A 148 5.16 6.39 -0.75
C PHE A 148 5.92 6.37 0.57
N ASP A 149 6.65 5.29 0.83
CA ASP A 149 7.50 5.16 2.03
C ASP A 149 8.63 6.22 2.06
N THR A 150 9.05 6.69 0.88
CA THR A 150 10.12 7.67 0.73
C THR A 150 9.66 9.13 0.82
N ALA A 151 8.35 9.40 0.73
CA ALA A 151 7.83 10.77 0.58
C ALA A 151 8.13 11.67 1.79
N PHE A 152 7.94 11.20 3.01
CA PHE A 152 8.17 11.97 4.23
C PHE A 152 9.61 12.48 4.35
N HIS A 153 10.57 11.70 3.86
CA HIS A 153 12.00 12.01 3.95
C HIS A 153 12.52 12.93 2.83
N GLN A 154 11.66 13.36 1.91
CA GLN A 154 12.06 14.27 0.82
C GLN A 154 12.41 15.68 1.31
N THR A 155 12.11 16.01 2.56
CA THR A 155 12.51 17.28 3.20
C THR A 155 13.95 17.30 3.71
N MET A 156 14.69 16.16 3.66
CA MET A 156 16.11 16.13 4.04
C MET A 156 16.93 17.05 3.15
N PRO A 157 17.84 17.88 3.71
CA PRO A 157 18.72 18.72 2.90
C PRO A 157 19.85 17.89 2.26
N PRO A 158 20.49 18.38 1.18
CA PRO A 158 21.51 17.66 0.41
C PRO A 158 22.65 17.08 1.25
N GLU A 159 23.14 17.81 2.24
CA GLU A 159 24.20 17.36 3.16
C GLU A 159 23.78 16.14 4.01
N SER A 160 22.48 15.87 4.13
CA SER A 160 21.95 14.72 4.87
C SER A 160 21.67 13.52 3.98
N TYR A 161 21.43 13.69 2.68
CA TYR A 161 21.10 12.60 1.79
C TYR A 161 22.18 12.20 0.80
N ILE A 162 23.11 13.10 0.45
CA ILE A 162 24.22 12.78 -0.47
C ILE A 162 25.27 11.94 0.28
N TYR A 163 25.67 10.82 -0.30
CA TYR A 163 26.76 10.00 0.21
C TYR A 163 28.12 10.55 -0.23
N ALA A 164 29.15 10.32 0.58
CA ALA A 164 30.55 10.63 0.25
C ALA A 164 31.12 9.64 -0.79
N LEU A 165 30.49 9.59 -1.95
CA LEU A 165 30.85 8.79 -3.12
C LEU A 165 31.00 9.74 -4.32
N PRO A 166 31.61 9.29 -5.45
CA PRO A 166 31.59 10.10 -6.67
C PRO A 166 30.16 10.55 -7.01
N TYR A 167 29.99 11.88 -7.19
CA TYR A 167 28.67 12.51 -7.34
C TYR A 167 27.89 11.99 -8.55
N GLU A 168 28.59 11.44 -9.56
CA GLU A 168 27.99 10.81 -10.72
C GLU A 168 27.05 9.64 -10.39
N TYR A 169 27.26 8.95 -9.25
CA TYR A 169 26.35 7.88 -8.83
C TYR A 169 24.99 8.43 -8.40
N TYR A 170 24.98 9.60 -7.78
CA TYR A 170 23.71 10.28 -7.50
C TYR A 170 23.05 10.76 -8.79
N GLU A 171 23.79 11.43 -9.67
CA GLU A 171 23.23 12.02 -10.90
C GLU A 171 22.70 10.95 -11.86
N LYS A 172 23.41 9.84 -12.05
CA LYS A 172 23.07 8.81 -13.03
C LYS A 172 22.13 7.75 -12.50
N TYR A 173 22.25 7.38 -11.22
CA TYR A 173 21.58 6.20 -10.66
C TYR A 173 20.67 6.53 -9.47
N GLY A 174 20.60 7.79 -9.07
CA GLY A 174 19.81 8.20 -7.91
C GLY A 174 20.33 7.64 -6.58
N VAL A 175 21.62 7.34 -6.48
CA VAL A 175 22.23 6.78 -5.25
C VAL A 175 22.35 7.87 -4.21
N ARG A 176 21.49 7.78 -3.21
CA ARG A 176 21.41 8.70 -2.07
C ARG A 176 20.72 8.02 -0.89
N ARG A 177 20.69 8.68 0.28
CA ARG A 177 19.79 8.30 1.38
C ARG A 177 18.37 8.72 1.02
N TYR A 178 17.42 7.79 1.10
CA TYR A 178 16.00 8.07 0.90
C TYR A 178 15.21 8.09 2.21
N GLY A 179 15.42 7.09 3.06
CA GLY A 179 14.58 6.78 4.20
C GLY A 179 13.32 6.01 3.80
N PHE A 180 12.86 5.12 4.69
CA PHE A 180 11.71 4.28 4.47
C PHE A 180 10.75 4.37 5.65
N HIS A 181 9.57 3.75 5.54
CA HIS A 181 8.50 3.81 6.54
C HIS A 181 8.07 5.24 6.86
N GLY A 182 8.23 6.17 5.91
CA GLY A 182 7.97 7.58 6.11
C GLY A 182 6.56 7.88 6.55
N THR A 183 5.56 7.20 5.97
CA THR A 183 4.15 7.33 6.38
C THR A 183 3.96 6.94 7.86
N SER A 184 4.60 5.86 8.31
CA SER A 184 4.55 5.42 9.71
C SER A 184 5.23 6.43 10.64
N HIS A 185 6.43 6.90 10.30
CA HIS A 185 7.15 7.90 11.10
C HIS A 185 6.36 9.20 11.22
N LYS A 186 5.81 9.69 10.12
CA LYS A 186 4.95 10.89 10.12
C LYS A 186 3.75 10.71 11.05
N TYR A 187 2.99 9.63 10.86
CA TYR A 187 1.80 9.35 11.66
C TYR A 187 2.11 9.25 13.17
N VAL A 188 3.15 8.48 13.53
CA VAL A 188 3.54 8.31 14.94
C VAL A 188 4.00 9.63 15.55
N ALA A 189 4.75 10.45 14.81
CA ALA A 189 5.20 11.76 15.30
C ALA A 189 4.00 12.70 15.54
N GLU A 190 3.06 12.79 14.59
CA GLU A 190 1.84 13.59 14.71
C GLU A 190 0.99 13.12 15.90
N ARG A 191 0.77 11.80 16.04
CA ARG A 191 0.02 11.25 17.17
C ARG A 191 0.70 11.47 18.52
N ALA A 192 2.02 11.36 18.59
CA ALA A 192 2.77 11.65 19.81
C ALA A 192 2.66 13.14 20.20
N SER A 193 2.76 14.04 19.21
CA SER A 193 2.55 15.48 19.41
C SER A 193 1.17 15.78 20.00
N ASP A 194 0.12 15.19 19.42
CA ASP A 194 -1.26 15.35 19.89
C ASP A 194 -1.45 14.84 21.32
N LEU A 195 -0.94 13.64 21.62
CA LEU A 195 -1.08 13.01 22.93
C LEU A 195 -0.31 13.74 24.03
N LEU A 196 0.83 14.34 23.70
CA LEU A 196 1.68 15.07 24.63
C LEU A 196 1.36 16.57 24.67
N ASN A 197 0.47 17.06 23.81
CA ASN A 197 0.17 18.49 23.61
C ASN A 197 1.43 19.34 23.39
N VAL A 198 2.35 18.85 22.54
CA VAL A 198 3.58 19.54 22.15
C VAL A 198 3.61 19.68 20.62
N ASN A 199 4.30 20.74 20.13
CA ASN A 199 4.52 21.00 18.71
C ASN A 199 5.91 20.51 18.28
#